data_de56044496af7fc929705e00b4732ba6
#
_entry.id   de56044496af7fc929705e00b4732ba6
#
_cell.length_a   1.000
_cell.length_b   1.000
_cell.length_c   1.000
_cell.angle_alpha   90.00
_cell.angle_beta   90.00
_cell.angle_gamma   90.00
#
_symmetry.space_group_name_H-M   'P 1'
#
loop_
_entity.id
_entity.type
_entity.pdbx_description
1 polymer ?
#
loop_
_entity_poly.entity_id
_entity_poly.type
_entity_poly.pdbx_seq_one_letter_code
_entity_poly.pdbx_strand_id
1 'polypeptide(L)'
;MKRRVVFAQATGLLFAVLISATLLSSFALAQAQTMVVETRPLTDADIQMLRQDIQAQKNQIITDNMQFTATEAAAFWPVYKDYAAAQHAIGDKRQDLIKDYAASYDTMDDATAHSLTQRVFSIDDDTQALRKTYFPRFEKALGAKRAAKFYQIDSRLSLMINLQLASLIPLMP
;
A
#
# COMPACT_ATOMS: atom_id res chain seq x y z
N MET A 1 -11.51 -40.32 1.39
CA MET A 1 -12.32 -39.47 0.47
C MET A 1 -11.46 -38.29 0.01
N LYS A 2 -10.98 -38.32 -1.23
CA LYS A 2 -10.14 -37.30 -1.84
C LYS A 2 -11.04 -36.26 -2.52
N ARG A 3 -11.12 -35.04 -2.02
CA ARG A 3 -11.79 -33.93 -2.71
C ARG A 3 -10.82 -33.31 -3.73
N ARG A 4 -11.13 -33.51 -5.00
CA ARG A 4 -10.46 -32.84 -6.13
C ARG A 4 -10.97 -31.39 -6.21
N VAL A 5 -10.05 -30.44 -6.21
CA VAL A 5 -10.35 -29.04 -6.55
C VAL A 5 -10.37 -28.97 -8.08
N VAL A 6 -11.53 -28.63 -8.64
CA VAL A 6 -11.72 -28.41 -10.08
C VAL A 6 -11.53 -26.94 -10.36
N PHE A 7 -10.50 -26.59 -11.14
CA PHE A 7 -10.35 -25.27 -11.74
C PHE A 7 -11.31 -25.18 -12.93
N ALA A 8 -12.32 -24.32 -12.83
CA ALA A 8 -13.20 -23.99 -13.95
C ALA A 8 -12.52 -22.92 -14.83
N GLN A 9 -12.18 -23.31 -16.05
CA GLN A 9 -11.81 -22.40 -17.13
C GLN A 9 -13.09 -21.78 -17.70
N ALA A 10 -13.21 -20.46 -17.66
CA ALA A 10 -14.25 -19.73 -18.36
C ALA A 10 -13.72 -19.31 -19.74
N THR A 11 -14.14 -20.06 -20.76
CA THR A 11 -13.93 -19.75 -22.19
C THR A 11 -14.88 -18.62 -22.62
N GLY A 12 -14.32 -17.68 -23.38
CA GLY A 12 -15.01 -16.49 -23.86
C GLY A 12 -16.10 -16.79 -24.89
N LEU A 13 -17.09 -15.92 -24.95
CA LEU A 13 -18.06 -15.82 -26.03
C LEU A 13 -17.98 -14.44 -26.66
N LEU A 14 -17.46 -14.41 -27.88
CA LEU A 14 -17.53 -13.32 -28.84
C LEU A 14 -19.00 -13.13 -29.26
N PHE A 15 -19.56 -11.96 -29.03
CA PHE A 15 -20.76 -11.52 -29.73
C PHE A 15 -20.37 -10.42 -30.72
N ALA A 16 -20.35 -10.80 -32.00
CA ALA A 16 -20.31 -9.87 -33.11
C ALA A 16 -21.73 -9.36 -33.38
N VAL A 17 -21.94 -8.06 -33.28
CA VAL A 17 -23.13 -7.40 -33.85
C VAL A 17 -22.67 -6.43 -34.92
N LEU A 18 -22.94 -6.82 -36.18
CA LEU A 18 -22.92 -5.99 -37.35
C LEU A 18 -24.16 -5.10 -37.37
N ILE A 19 -24.01 -3.80 -37.35
CA ILE A 19 -25.03 -2.85 -37.82
C ILE A 19 -24.37 -1.86 -38.76
N SER A 20 -24.92 -1.82 -39.97
CA SER A 20 -24.53 -1.08 -41.13
C SER A 20 -24.80 0.42 -41.03
N ALA A 21 -23.85 1.19 -41.56
CA ALA A 21 -23.91 2.45 -42.35
C ALA A 21 -25.07 3.42 -42.16
N THR A 22 -24.75 4.67 -41.80
CA THR A 22 -24.88 5.84 -42.69
C THR A 22 -24.20 7.08 -42.09
N LEU A 23 -23.27 7.63 -42.83
CA LEU A 23 -22.90 9.05 -43.03
C LEU A 23 -23.43 10.09 -42.05
N LEU A 24 -22.49 10.74 -41.33
CA LEU A 24 -22.36 12.21 -41.36
C LEU A 24 -21.06 12.62 -40.68
N SER A 25 -20.24 13.26 -41.47
CA SER A 25 -18.97 13.88 -41.12
C SER A 25 -19.17 14.91 -39.99
N SER A 26 -18.61 14.67 -38.84
CA SER A 26 -18.29 15.73 -37.90
C SER A 26 -16.91 15.40 -37.35
N PHE A 27 -15.90 16.09 -37.87
CA PHE A 27 -14.58 16.17 -37.31
C PHE A 27 -14.69 16.80 -35.93
N ALA A 28 -14.98 15.99 -34.93
CA ALA A 28 -14.69 16.34 -33.56
C ALA A 28 -13.20 16.06 -33.34
N LEU A 29 -12.40 17.11 -33.47
CA LEU A 29 -11.07 17.14 -32.88
C LEU A 29 -11.22 16.75 -31.42
N ALA A 30 -11.01 15.47 -31.09
CA ALA A 30 -10.75 15.03 -29.75
C ALA A 30 -9.44 15.73 -29.35
N GLN A 31 -9.57 16.85 -28.67
CA GLN A 31 -8.48 17.44 -27.91
C GLN A 31 -8.08 16.36 -26.90
N ALA A 32 -7.00 15.65 -27.19
CA ALA A 32 -6.25 14.94 -26.20
C ALA A 32 -5.82 16.01 -25.18
N GLN A 33 -6.61 16.16 -24.14
CA GLN A 33 -6.15 16.86 -22.95
C GLN A 33 -5.00 16.01 -22.41
N THR A 34 -3.78 16.37 -22.86
CA THR A 34 -2.58 16.01 -22.13
C THR A 34 -2.83 16.52 -20.72
N MET A 35 -3.14 15.61 -19.77
CA MET A 35 -3.00 15.91 -18.37
C MET A 35 -1.52 16.27 -18.18
N VAL A 36 -1.25 17.56 -18.19
CA VAL A 36 0.00 18.09 -17.67
C VAL A 36 -0.09 17.77 -16.18
N VAL A 37 0.52 16.65 -15.80
CA VAL A 37 0.80 16.39 -14.39
C VAL A 37 1.75 17.52 -14.00
N GLU A 38 1.20 18.52 -13.36
CA GLU A 38 1.95 19.64 -12.82
C GLU A 38 2.88 19.05 -11.76
N THR A 39 4.13 18.79 -12.14
CA THR A 39 5.17 18.23 -11.27
C THR A 39 5.69 19.34 -10.35
N ARG A 40 4.81 19.90 -9.50
CA ARG A 40 5.27 20.67 -8.39
C ARG A 40 5.80 19.73 -7.30
N PRO A 41 6.87 20.09 -6.59
CA PRO A 41 7.31 19.32 -5.43
C PRO A 41 6.16 19.13 -4.43
N LEU A 42 5.98 17.92 -3.93
CA LEU A 42 4.98 17.63 -2.90
C LEU A 42 5.31 18.43 -1.65
N THR A 43 4.32 19.15 -1.14
CA THR A 43 4.42 19.83 0.15
C THR A 43 4.17 18.84 1.31
N ASP A 44 4.59 19.21 2.52
CA ASP A 44 4.27 18.41 3.71
C ASP A 44 2.75 18.26 3.91
N ALA A 45 1.95 19.26 3.52
CA ALA A 45 0.49 19.19 3.56
C ALA A 45 -0.06 18.15 2.57
N ASP A 46 0.48 18.07 1.36
CA ASP A 46 0.10 17.04 0.36
C ASP A 46 0.44 15.63 0.88
N ILE A 47 1.60 15.48 1.51
CA ILE A 47 2.03 14.20 2.10
C ILE A 47 1.09 13.80 3.24
N GLN A 48 0.69 14.71 4.11
CA GLN A 48 -0.24 14.42 5.21
C GLN A 48 -1.63 14.05 4.68
N MET A 49 -2.13 14.74 3.66
CA MET A 49 -3.41 14.40 3.03
C MET A 49 -3.36 12.99 2.42
N LEU A 50 -2.31 12.67 1.65
CA LEU A 50 -2.12 11.34 1.06
C LEU A 50 -2.06 10.24 2.14
N ARG A 51 -1.40 10.50 3.26
CA ARG A 51 -1.33 9.56 4.40
C ARG A 51 -2.71 9.30 5.01
N GLN A 52 -3.54 10.34 5.16
CA GLN A 52 -4.90 10.20 5.68
C GLN A 52 -5.76 9.35 4.74
N ASP A 53 -5.66 9.58 3.43
CA ASP A 53 -6.40 8.81 2.43
C ASP A 53 -5.96 7.33 2.43
N ILE A 54 -4.66 7.06 2.49
CA ILE A 54 -4.13 5.70 2.61
C ILE A 54 -4.64 5.03 3.89
N GLN A 55 -4.65 5.74 5.02
CA GLN A 55 -5.14 5.19 6.28
C GLN A 55 -6.65 4.90 6.23
N ALA A 56 -7.44 5.77 5.63
CA ALA A 56 -8.87 5.55 5.44
C ALA A 56 -9.14 4.32 4.56
N GLN A 57 -8.42 4.18 3.45
CA GLN A 57 -8.50 3.01 2.58
C GLN A 57 -8.06 1.72 3.29
N LYS A 58 -6.99 1.76 4.08
CA LYS A 58 -6.57 0.61 4.91
C LYS A 58 -7.66 0.18 5.87
N ASN A 59 -8.29 1.12 6.58
CA ASN A 59 -9.36 0.83 7.52
C ASN A 59 -10.55 0.18 6.81
N GLN A 60 -10.93 0.68 5.63
CA GLN A 60 -12.00 0.10 4.83
C GLN A 60 -11.68 -1.33 4.39
N ILE A 61 -10.49 -1.56 3.83
CA ILE A 61 -10.05 -2.89 3.39
C ILE A 61 -10.02 -3.88 4.57
N ILE A 62 -9.54 -3.45 5.74
CA ILE A 62 -9.53 -4.28 6.94
C ILE A 62 -10.96 -4.63 7.35
N THR A 63 -11.87 -3.66 7.41
CA THR A 63 -13.27 -3.83 7.79
C THR A 63 -13.95 -4.84 6.86
N ASP A 64 -13.84 -4.65 5.54
CA ASP A 64 -14.50 -5.48 4.53
C ASP A 64 -14.01 -6.92 4.55
N ASN A 65 -12.72 -7.13 4.76
CA ASN A 65 -12.13 -8.46 4.77
C ASN A 65 -12.29 -9.17 6.11
N MET A 66 -12.25 -8.44 7.22
CA MET A 66 -12.38 -9.02 8.55
C MET A 66 -13.82 -9.33 8.92
N GLN A 67 -14.79 -8.51 8.49
CA GLN A 67 -16.21 -8.69 8.83
C GLN A 67 -16.37 -8.90 10.35
N PHE A 68 -15.96 -7.91 11.13
CA PHE A 68 -15.97 -7.98 12.58
C PHE A 68 -17.41 -8.07 13.13
N THR A 69 -17.61 -8.89 14.16
CA THR A 69 -18.74 -8.70 15.07
C THR A 69 -18.58 -7.41 15.85
N ALA A 70 -19.66 -6.90 16.45
CA ALA A 70 -19.60 -5.69 17.28
C ALA A 70 -18.58 -5.82 18.44
N THR A 71 -18.52 -6.99 19.08
CA THR A 71 -17.58 -7.27 20.18
C THR A 71 -16.13 -7.27 19.68
N GLU A 72 -15.87 -7.92 18.54
CA GLU A 72 -14.53 -7.95 17.95
C GLU A 72 -14.07 -6.57 17.52
N ALA A 73 -14.95 -5.77 16.90
CA ALA A 73 -14.65 -4.41 16.51
C ALA A 73 -14.29 -3.54 17.71
N ALA A 74 -15.06 -3.62 18.80
CA ALA A 74 -14.80 -2.90 20.03
C ALA A 74 -13.44 -3.27 20.67
N ALA A 75 -13.01 -4.53 20.56
CA ALA A 75 -11.73 -4.99 21.07
C ALA A 75 -10.55 -4.70 20.13
N PHE A 76 -10.78 -4.73 18.80
CA PHE A 76 -9.75 -4.59 17.78
C PHE A 76 -9.31 -3.14 17.55
N TRP A 77 -10.26 -2.21 17.34
CA TRP A 77 -9.94 -0.86 16.92
C TRP A 77 -9.05 -0.05 17.87
N PRO A 78 -9.19 -0.16 19.20
CA PRO A 78 -8.25 0.49 20.11
C PRO A 78 -6.81 0.00 19.93
N VAL A 79 -6.61 -1.32 19.81
CA VAL A 79 -5.29 -1.91 19.57
C VAL A 79 -4.74 -1.49 18.22
N TYR A 80 -5.59 -1.48 17.18
CA TYR A 80 -5.19 -1.06 15.84
C TYR A 80 -4.81 0.42 15.77
N LYS A 81 -5.50 1.29 16.50
CA LYS A 81 -5.16 2.72 16.57
C LYS A 81 -3.71 2.92 17.07
N ASP A 82 -3.34 2.23 18.16
CA ASP A 82 -2.00 2.33 18.71
C ASP A 82 -0.95 1.73 17.76
N TYR A 83 -1.27 0.59 17.15
CA TYR A 83 -0.44 -0.04 16.12
C TYR A 83 -0.22 0.87 14.91
N ALA A 84 -1.28 1.48 14.38
CA ALA A 84 -1.21 2.40 13.25
C ALA A 84 -0.38 3.64 13.58
N ALA A 85 -0.52 4.21 14.78
CA ALA A 85 0.31 5.33 15.23
C ALA A 85 1.81 4.96 15.26
N ALA A 86 2.14 3.77 15.75
CA ALA A 86 3.53 3.29 15.75
C ALA A 86 4.03 2.98 14.32
N GLN A 87 3.17 2.47 13.42
CA GLN A 87 3.51 2.33 12.00
C GLN A 87 3.81 3.68 11.35
N HIS A 88 3.06 4.74 11.69
CA HIS A 88 3.32 6.09 11.20
C HIS A 88 4.71 6.59 11.58
N ALA A 89 5.12 6.40 12.84
CA ALA A 89 6.46 6.79 13.29
C ALA A 89 7.59 6.09 12.52
N ILE A 90 7.39 4.81 12.15
CA ILE A 90 8.33 4.08 11.28
C ILE A 90 8.27 4.64 9.84
N GLY A 91 7.08 4.99 9.37
CA GLY A 91 6.88 5.64 8.08
C GLY A 91 7.60 6.99 7.96
N ASP A 92 7.66 7.78 9.05
CA ASP A 92 8.40 9.03 9.10
C ASP A 92 9.91 8.80 8.91
N LYS A 93 10.48 7.80 9.60
CA LYS A 93 11.89 7.41 9.40
C LYS A 93 12.19 7.01 7.95
N ARG A 94 11.26 6.31 7.30
CA ARG A 94 11.38 5.92 5.89
C ARG A 94 11.30 7.13 4.97
N GLN A 95 10.43 8.07 5.24
CA GLN A 95 10.33 9.32 4.48
C GLN A 95 11.62 10.13 4.57
N ASP A 96 12.18 10.28 5.77
CA ASP A 96 13.42 10.99 5.98
C ASP A 96 14.60 10.29 5.26
N LEU A 97 14.63 8.96 5.30
CA LEU A 97 15.61 8.18 4.54
C LEU A 97 15.53 8.45 3.02
N ILE A 98 14.32 8.50 2.46
CA ILE A 98 14.11 8.78 1.03
C ILE A 98 14.54 10.21 0.68
N LYS A 99 14.24 11.20 1.54
CA LYS A 99 14.68 12.58 1.36
C LYS A 99 16.23 12.68 1.35
N ASP A 100 16.89 12.02 2.30
CA ASP A 100 18.35 12.03 2.39
C ASP A 100 18.99 11.31 1.20
N TYR A 101 18.39 10.19 0.76
CA TYR A 101 18.80 9.51 -0.47
C TYR A 101 18.73 10.44 -1.68
N ALA A 102 17.60 11.13 -1.88
CA ALA A 102 17.41 12.06 -2.98
C ALA A 102 18.40 13.23 -2.93
N ALA A 103 18.66 13.76 -1.74
CA ALA A 103 19.61 14.88 -1.56
C ALA A 103 21.06 14.50 -1.84
N SER A 104 21.44 13.24 -1.62
CA SER A 104 22.80 12.73 -1.83
C SER A 104 23.01 11.99 -3.14
N TYR A 105 21.97 11.88 -3.98
CA TYR A 105 21.97 11.01 -5.17
C TYR A 105 23.15 11.29 -6.11
N ASP A 106 23.35 12.57 -6.50
CA ASP A 106 24.40 12.98 -7.45
C ASP A 106 25.82 12.97 -6.84
N THR A 107 25.92 12.91 -5.51
CA THR A 107 27.20 12.94 -4.78
C THR A 107 27.42 11.69 -3.92
N MET A 108 26.73 10.59 -4.29
CA MET A 108 26.77 9.34 -3.53
C MET A 108 28.18 8.78 -3.45
N ASP A 109 28.65 8.57 -2.22
CA ASP A 109 29.89 7.85 -1.94
C ASP A 109 29.64 6.58 -1.11
N ASP A 110 30.65 5.75 -0.95
CA ASP A 110 30.56 4.47 -0.23
C ASP A 110 30.10 4.66 1.23
N ALA A 111 30.55 5.72 1.90
CA ALA A 111 30.19 5.98 3.30
C ALA A 111 28.72 6.38 3.42
N THR A 112 28.24 7.23 2.54
CA THR A 112 26.84 7.65 2.45
C THR A 112 25.95 6.46 2.10
N ALA A 113 26.32 5.68 1.07
CA ALA A 113 25.60 4.48 0.67
C ALA A 113 25.50 3.45 1.81
N HIS A 114 26.61 3.22 2.54
CA HIS A 114 26.63 2.37 3.72
C HIS A 114 25.67 2.88 4.80
N SER A 115 25.75 4.17 5.15
CA SER A 115 24.90 4.79 6.17
C SER A 115 23.39 4.66 5.83
N LEU A 116 23.01 4.97 4.59
CA LEU A 116 21.63 4.84 4.13
C LEU A 116 21.14 3.39 4.19
N THR A 117 21.99 2.43 3.80
CA THR A 117 21.66 1.00 3.85
C THR A 117 21.46 0.52 5.29
N GLN A 118 22.29 0.95 6.25
CA GLN A 118 22.10 0.62 7.67
C GLN A 118 20.76 1.16 8.21
N ARG A 119 20.34 2.34 7.76
CA ARG A 119 19.02 2.91 8.12
C ARG A 119 17.87 2.10 7.52
N VAL A 120 18.02 1.55 6.30
CA VAL A 120 17.01 0.61 5.74
C VAL A 120 16.85 -0.59 6.67
N PHE A 121 17.94 -1.24 7.06
CA PHE A 121 17.89 -2.40 7.95
C PHE A 121 17.25 -2.06 9.30
N SER A 122 17.60 -0.92 9.89
CA SER A 122 16.99 -0.47 11.14
C SER A 122 15.47 -0.27 11.01
N ILE A 123 14.99 0.29 9.91
CA ILE A 123 13.55 0.50 9.64
C ILE A 123 12.82 -0.85 9.47
N ASP A 124 13.47 -1.82 8.84
CA ASP A 124 12.90 -3.15 8.66
C ASP A 124 12.85 -3.92 10.00
N ASP A 125 13.89 -3.81 10.82
CA ASP A 125 13.91 -4.36 12.20
C ASP A 125 12.82 -3.73 13.07
N ASP A 126 12.67 -2.41 13.05
CA ASP A 126 11.59 -1.70 13.77
C ASP A 126 10.20 -2.20 13.34
N THR A 127 10.02 -2.38 12.02
CA THR A 127 8.77 -2.91 11.45
C THR A 127 8.46 -4.31 11.96
N GLN A 128 9.46 -5.18 11.99
CA GLN A 128 9.30 -6.55 12.50
C GLN A 128 9.10 -6.58 14.02
N ALA A 129 9.81 -5.76 14.77
CA ALA A 129 9.66 -5.63 16.22
C ALA A 129 8.23 -5.15 16.56
N LEU A 130 7.72 -4.15 15.84
CA LEU A 130 6.35 -3.66 16.01
C LEU A 130 5.33 -4.77 15.80
N ARG A 131 5.44 -5.53 14.72
CA ARG A 131 4.53 -6.64 14.42
C ARG A 131 4.56 -7.71 15.51
N LYS A 132 5.74 -8.11 15.97
CA LYS A 132 5.90 -9.08 17.06
C LYS A 132 5.31 -8.59 18.36
N THR A 133 5.42 -7.30 18.67
CA THR A 133 4.88 -6.67 19.89
C THR A 133 3.36 -6.61 19.89
N TYR A 134 2.76 -6.32 18.71
CA TYR A 134 1.31 -6.12 18.62
C TYR A 134 0.54 -7.40 18.30
N PHE A 135 1.14 -8.40 17.68
CA PHE A 135 0.45 -9.64 17.32
C PHE A 135 -0.24 -10.31 18.53
N PRO A 136 0.40 -10.46 19.71
CA PRO A 136 -0.29 -11.03 20.88
C PRO A 136 -1.48 -10.17 21.37
N ARG A 137 -1.44 -8.86 21.16
CA ARG A 137 -2.56 -7.97 21.50
C ARG A 137 -3.75 -8.19 20.58
N PHE A 138 -3.51 -8.41 19.29
CA PHE A 138 -4.53 -8.79 18.32
C PHE A 138 -5.06 -10.21 18.58
N GLU A 139 -4.20 -11.16 18.98
CA GLU A 139 -4.65 -12.49 19.38
C GLU A 139 -5.59 -12.43 20.59
N LYS A 140 -5.29 -11.59 21.58
CA LYS A 140 -6.18 -11.37 22.72
C LYS A 140 -7.53 -10.78 22.33
N ALA A 141 -7.56 -9.89 21.33
CA ALA A 141 -8.77 -9.22 20.86
C ALA A 141 -9.65 -10.11 19.96
N LEU A 142 -9.05 -10.99 19.14
CA LEU A 142 -9.72 -11.68 18.03
C LEU A 142 -9.63 -13.21 18.10
N GLY A 143 -8.74 -13.75 18.91
CA GLY A 143 -8.27 -15.15 18.82
C GLY A 143 -7.25 -15.36 17.67
N ALA A 144 -6.41 -16.37 17.81
CA ALA A 144 -5.23 -16.61 16.97
C ALA A 144 -5.55 -16.67 15.46
N LYS A 145 -6.61 -17.38 15.06
CA LYS A 145 -6.98 -17.54 13.64
C LYS A 145 -7.33 -16.21 12.97
N ARG A 146 -8.10 -15.36 13.64
CA ARG A 146 -8.52 -14.06 13.11
C ARG A 146 -7.39 -13.03 13.18
N ALA A 147 -6.57 -13.07 14.22
CA ALA A 147 -5.36 -12.26 14.29
C ALA A 147 -4.39 -12.60 13.15
N ALA A 148 -4.20 -13.88 12.82
CA ALA A 148 -3.41 -14.30 11.68
C ALA A 148 -4.01 -13.82 10.34
N LYS A 149 -5.34 -13.85 10.18
CA LYS A 149 -6.02 -13.27 9.00
C LYS A 149 -5.76 -11.77 8.88
N PHE A 150 -5.89 -11.03 9.99
CA PHE A 150 -5.56 -9.59 10.01
C PHE A 150 -4.10 -9.36 9.61
N TYR A 151 -3.16 -10.12 10.17
CA TYR A 151 -1.73 -10.02 9.84
C TYR A 151 -1.47 -10.23 8.33
N GLN A 152 -2.15 -11.20 7.71
CA GLN A 152 -2.06 -11.42 6.26
C GLN A 152 -2.55 -10.22 5.46
N ILE A 153 -3.65 -9.59 5.87
CA ILE A 153 -4.19 -8.39 5.22
C ILE A 153 -3.20 -7.22 5.36
N ASP A 154 -2.73 -6.94 6.58
CA ASP A 154 -1.77 -5.87 6.86
C ASP A 154 -0.46 -6.05 6.09
N SER A 155 0.04 -7.30 6.01
CA SER A 155 1.25 -7.62 5.25
C SER A 155 1.08 -7.38 3.75
N ARG A 156 -0.06 -7.76 3.16
CA ARG A 156 -0.35 -7.50 1.74
C ARG A 156 -0.43 -6.01 1.44
N LEU A 157 -1.12 -5.25 2.28
CA LEU A 157 -1.20 -3.79 2.14
C LEU A 157 0.19 -3.14 2.24
N SER A 158 1.01 -3.58 3.19
CA SER A 158 2.38 -3.09 3.35
C SER A 158 3.24 -3.40 2.12
N LEU A 159 3.12 -4.60 1.55
CA LEU A 159 3.84 -4.99 0.32
C LEU A 159 3.43 -4.14 -0.88
N MET A 160 2.14 -3.85 -1.05
CA MET A 160 1.64 -3.00 -2.14
C MET A 160 2.19 -1.57 -2.02
N ILE A 161 2.15 -0.98 -0.83
CA ILE A 161 2.67 0.36 -0.56
C ILE A 161 4.19 0.40 -0.80
N ASN A 162 4.93 -0.58 -0.30
CA ASN A 162 6.38 -0.65 -0.48
C ASN A 162 6.76 -0.83 -1.96
N LEU A 163 6.02 -1.64 -2.73
CA LEU A 163 6.25 -1.80 -4.16
C LEU A 163 6.03 -0.48 -4.92
N GLN A 164 4.97 0.24 -4.60
CA GLN A 164 4.72 1.57 -5.17
C GLN A 164 5.85 2.55 -4.87
N LEU A 165 6.30 2.62 -3.61
CA LEU A 165 7.42 3.48 -3.23
C LEU A 165 8.72 3.08 -3.95
N ALA A 166 9.03 1.79 -3.98
CA ALA A 166 10.24 1.29 -4.65
C ALA A 166 10.25 1.59 -6.14
N SER A 167 9.08 1.60 -6.81
CA SER A 167 9.00 1.93 -8.24
C SER A 167 9.31 3.40 -8.57
N LEU A 168 9.24 4.29 -7.57
CA LEU A 168 9.51 5.72 -7.71
C LEU A 168 10.94 6.11 -7.33
N ILE A 169 11.69 5.21 -6.69
CA ILE A 169 13.05 5.48 -6.22
C ILE A 169 14.04 4.88 -7.22
N PRO A 170 14.89 5.69 -7.88
CA PRO A 170 15.91 5.17 -8.77
C PRO A 170 16.93 4.31 -8.01
N LEU A 171 17.62 3.43 -8.73
CA LEU A 171 18.76 2.71 -8.16
C LEU A 171 19.92 3.67 -7.92
N MET A 172 20.80 3.31 -6.97
CA MET A 172 22.04 4.07 -6.75
C MET A 172 22.86 4.16 -8.04
N PRO A 173 23.50 5.31 -8.30
CA PRO A 173 24.29 5.52 -9.51
C PRO A 173 25.51 4.61 -9.58
#